data_5e35f4ca818f15765c0cb05ea6f398da
#
_entry.id   5e35f4ca818f15765c0cb05ea6f398da
#
_cell.length_a   1.000
_cell.length_b   1.000
_cell.length_c   1.000
_cell.angle_alpha   90.00
_cell.angle_beta   90.00
_cell.angle_gamma   90.00
#
_symmetry.space_group_name_H-M   'P 1'
#
loop_
_entity.id
_entity.type
_entity.pdbx_description
1 polymer ?
#
loop_
_entity_poly.entity_id
_entity_poly.type
_entity_poly.pdbx_seq_one_letter_code
_entity_poly.pdbx_strand_id
1 'polypeptide(L)'
;MNAFNLNHEIISYMNKVNPTTCVATSNQNVNIPDDQGRNIVLYFYPKDDTPGCTIEGNDFTRLNDAFTENNSVIYGVSRDSIASHEKFIKKFNYTIDLISDEDESLCKQFDVLKLKKMYGKEHIGIVRSTFVIGPDGDILKQWDKVKVDGHAEEVLNFIKEI
;
A
#
# COMPACT_ATOMS: atom_id res chain seq x y z
N MET A 1 23.41 -28.72 1.33
CA MET A 1 22.09 -28.06 1.18
C MET A 1 21.23 -28.89 0.25
N ASN A 2 20.03 -29.26 0.65
CA ASN A 2 19.16 -30.01 -0.23
C ASN A 2 18.36 -29.08 -1.19
N ALA A 3 17.79 -29.65 -2.25
CA ALA A 3 17.09 -28.87 -3.27
C ALA A 3 15.87 -28.09 -2.70
N PHE A 4 15.23 -28.61 -1.65
CA PHE A 4 14.08 -27.97 -0.99
C PHE A 4 14.49 -26.64 -0.34
N ASN A 5 15.60 -26.63 0.39
CA ASN A 5 16.07 -25.41 1.05
C ASN A 5 16.44 -24.32 0.02
N LEU A 6 17.10 -24.72 -1.07
CA LEU A 6 17.46 -23.78 -2.14
C LEU A 6 16.23 -23.14 -2.78
N ASN A 7 15.19 -23.92 -3.06
CA ASN A 7 13.95 -23.42 -3.63
C ASN A 7 13.24 -22.45 -2.68
N HIS A 8 13.23 -22.76 -1.38
CA HIS A 8 12.64 -21.91 -0.36
C HIS A 8 13.36 -20.56 -0.28
N GLU A 9 14.69 -20.56 -0.29
CA GLU A 9 15.50 -19.34 -0.27
C GLU A 9 15.25 -18.47 -1.51
N ILE A 10 15.15 -19.07 -2.70
CA ILE A 10 14.83 -18.36 -3.95
C ILE A 10 13.46 -17.72 -3.89
N ILE A 11 12.43 -18.44 -3.44
CA ILE A 11 11.07 -17.93 -3.32
C ILE A 11 11.02 -16.77 -2.32
N SER A 12 11.67 -16.91 -1.16
CA SER A 12 11.73 -15.85 -0.16
C SER A 12 12.41 -14.59 -0.72
N TYR A 13 13.50 -14.75 -1.46
CA TYR A 13 14.20 -13.64 -2.09
C TYR A 13 13.31 -12.92 -3.11
N MET A 14 12.57 -13.65 -3.96
CA MET A 14 11.66 -13.08 -4.97
C MET A 14 10.49 -12.32 -4.36
N ASN A 15 10.12 -12.61 -3.10
CA ASN A 15 9.02 -11.96 -2.38
C ASN A 15 9.50 -10.83 -1.46
N LYS A 16 10.72 -10.38 -1.62
CA LYS A 16 11.25 -9.23 -0.88
C LYS A 16 11.14 -7.95 -1.69
N VAL A 17 10.86 -6.86 -1.00
CA VAL A 17 10.88 -5.53 -1.63
C VAL A 17 12.33 -5.08 -1.85
N ASN A 18 12.56 -4.33 -2.92
CA ASN A 18 13.80 -3.57 -3.06
C ASN A 18 13.70 -2.35 -2.16
N PRO A 19 14.63 -2.14 -1.22
CA PRO A 19 14.58 -0.97 -0.33
C PRO A 19 14.44 0.31 -1.10
N THR A 20 13.48 1.14 -0.70
CA THR A 20 13.18 2.40 -1.39
C THR A 20 12.76 3.47 -0.38
N THR A 21 12.90 4.72 -0.77
CA THR A 21 12.44 5.88 -0.01
C THR A 21 11.46 6.66 -0.86
N CYS A 22 10.30 6.97 -0.28
CA CYS A 22 9.19 7.62 -0.98
C CYS A 22 8.83 8.93 -0.31
N VAL A 23 8.38 9.90 -1.11
CA VAL A 23 7.82 11.17 -0.60
C VAL A 23 6.38 10.93 -0.16
N ALA A 24 6.05 11.37 1.05
CA ALA A 24 4.72 11.23 1.63
C ALA A 24 4.21 12.53 2.22
N THR A 25 2.93 12.55 2.56
CA THR A 25 2.29 13.67 3.27
C THR A 25 2.92 13.88 4.65
N SER A 26 2.54 14.95 5.33
CA SER A 26 3.13 15.37 6.62
C SER A 26 4.63 15.68 6.50
N ASN A 27 5.07 16.13 5.32
CA ASN A 27 6.44 16.52 5.03
C ASN A 27 7.47 15.43 5.40
N GLN A 28 7.17 14.17 5.09
CA GLN A 28 8.06 13.06 5.44
C GLN A 28 8.54 12.29 4.22
N ASN A 29 9.70 11.64 4.41
CA ASN A 29 10.18 10.59 3.54
C ASN A 29 9.94 9.26 4.25
N VAL A 30 9.35 8.30 3.54
CA VAL A 30 9.01 6.99 4.07
C VAL A 30 9.97 5.95 3.53
N ASN A 31 10.58 5.18 4.43
CA ASN A 31 11.45 4.07 4.07
C ASN A 31 10.63 2.77 4.00
N ILE A 32 10.84 1.99 2.94
CA ILE A 32 10.23 0.68 2.75
C ILE A 32 11.35 -0.33 2.51
N PRO A 33 11.55 -1.34 3.38
CA PRO A 33 10.83 -1.63 4.62
C PRO A 33 11.01 -0.53 5.68
N ASP A 34 10.20 -0.60 6.73
CA ASP A 34 10.21 0.40 7.79
C ASP A 34 11.49 0.33 8.61
N ASP A 35 12.15 1.47 8.82
CA ASP A 35 13.40 1.55 9.59
C ASP A 35 13.18 1.49 11.11
N GLN A 36 11.94 1.56 11.58
CA GLN A 36 11.58 1.43 12.98
C GLN A 36 11.07 0.03 13.36
N GLY A 37 11.16 -0.92 12.44
CA GLY A 37 10.81 -2.30 12.71
C GLY A 37 9.32 -2.61 12.70
N ARG A 38 8.51 -1.75 12.09
CA ARG A 38 7.06 -1.96 11.98
C ARG A 38 6.72 -2.71 10.69
N ASN A 39 5.57 -3.36 10.68
CA ASN A 39 4.96 -3.80 9.44
C ASN A 39 4.40 -2.60 8.68
N ILE A 40 4.50 -2.61 7.36
CA ILE A 40 3.91 -1.57 6.51
C ILE A 40 2.73 -2.17 5.77
N VAL A 41 1.59 -1.49 5.83
CA VAL A 41 0.46 -1.74 4.95
C VAL A 41 0.50 -0.70 3.85
N LEU A 42 0.74 -1.14 2.61
CA LEU A 42 0.68 -0.28 1.42
C LEU A 42 -0.60 -0.60 0.67
N TYR A 43 -1.51 0.36 0.56
CA TYR A 43 -2.67 0.17 -0.29
C TYR A 43 -2.61 1.12 -1.50
N PHE A 44 -2.56 0.55 -2.68
CA PHE A 44 -2.52 1.28 -3.96
C PHE A 44 -3.94 1.54 -4.42
N TYR A 45 -4.22 2.79 -4.80
CA TYR A 45 -5.54 3.20 -5.26
C TYR A 45 -5.43 4.14 -6.46
N PRO A 46 -6.45 4.18 -7.35
CA PRO A 46 -6.33 4.89 -8.62
C PRO A 46 -6.21 6.40 -8.52
N LYS A 47 -7.02 7.06 -7.68
CA LYS A 47 -7.07 8.53 -7.70
C LYS A 47 -7.71 9.12 -6.45
N ASP A 48 -7.11 10.21 -5.93
CA ASP A 48 -7.64 10.98 -4.81
C ASP A 48 -9.06 11.45 -5.09
N ASP A 49 -9.84 11.51 -4.00
CA ASP A 49 -11.19 12.10 -3.98
C ASP A 49 -12.14 11.46 -4.99
N THR A 50 -12.03 10.16 -5.19
CA THR A 50 -13.01 9.34 -5.91
C THR A 50 -13.77 8.47 -4.92
N PRO A 51 -15.02 8.01 -5.23
CA PRO A 51 -15.87 7.35 -4.23
C PRO A 51 -15.23 6.13 -3.54
N GLY A 52 -14.70 5.19 -4.29
CA GLY A 52 -14.09 3.98 -3.73
C GLY A 52 -12.82 4.27 -2.94
N CYS A 53 -11.99 5.17 -3.43
CA CYS A 53 -10.75 5.57 -2.77
C CYS A 53 -11.04 6.31 -1.46
N THR A 54 -12.08 7.13 -1.44
CA THR A 54 -12.51 7.84 -0.22
C THR A 54 -12.98 6.87 0.85
N ILE A 55 -13.80 5.89 0.49
CA ILE A 55 -14.29 4.87 1.44
C ILE A 55 -13.12 4.06 2.00
N GLU A 56 -12.19 3.64 1.14
CA GLU A 56 -11.01 2.88 1.57
C GLU A 56 -10.17 3.65 2.58
N GLY A 57 -9.88 4.92 2.30
CA GLY A 57 -9.13 5.78 3.22
C GLY A 57 -9.87 6.02 4.53
N ASN A 58 -11.19 6.18 4.49
CA ASN A 58 -12.02 6.31 5.69
C ASN A 58 -11.94 5.05 6.55
N ASP A 59 -12.01 3.87 5.94
CA ASP A 59 -11.95 2.60 6.66
C ASP A 59 -10.59 2.38 7.32
N PHE A 60 -9.50 2.64 6.61
CA PHE A 60 -8.16 2.54 7.19
C PHE A 60 -7.94 3.57 8.29
N THR A 61 -8.45 4.79 8.14
CA THR A 61 -8.38 5.82 9.18
C THR A 61 -9.13 5.38 10.44
N ARG A 62 -10.34 4.85 10.28
CA ARG A 62 -11.15 4.37 11.40
C ARG A 62 -10.44 3.26 12.18
N LEU A 63 -9.69 2.42 11.51
CA LEU A 63 -8.98 1.29 12.12
C LEU A 63 -7.51 1.59 12.46
N ASN A 64 -7.03 2.79 12.18
CA ASN A 64 -5.61 3.13 12.28
C ASN A 64 -5.01 2.84 13.66
N ASP A 65 -5.71 3.17 14.74
CA ASP A 65 -5.22 2.92 16.09
C ASP A 65 -5.00 1.42 16.34
N ALA A 66 -5.88 0.57 15.84
CA ALA A 66 -5.74 -0.87 15.96
C ALA A 66 -4.51 -1.39 15.17
N PHE A 67 -4.24 -0.83 13.99
CA PHE A 67 -3.01 -1.15 13.25
C PHE A 67 -1.77 -0.73 14.03
N THR A 68 -1.77 0.47 14.60
CA THR A 68 -0.66 0.98 15.41
C THR A 68 -0.42 0.08 16.63
N GLU A 69 -1.47 -0.35 17.31
CA GLU A 69 -1.39 -1.27 18.45
C GLU A 69 -0.81 -2.63 18.05
N ASN A 70 -0.88 -2.99 16.79
CA ASN A 70 -0.33 -4.23 16.24
C ASN A 70 0.97 -3.99 15.44
N ASN A 71 1.75 -3.00 15.84
CA ASN A 71 3.07 -2.69 15.28
C ASN A 71 3.03 -2.50 13.75
N SER A 72 2.03 -1.78 13.27
CA SER A 72 1.83 -1.58 11.82
C SER A 72 1.54 -0.13 11.50
N VAL A 73 2.03 0.34 10.36
CA VAL A 73 1.80 1.68 9.82
C VAL A 73 1.15 1.55 8.44
N ILE A 74 0.22 2.43 8.13
CA ILE A 74 -0.55 2.39 6.88
C ILE A 74 -0.16 3.56 5.99
N TYR A 75 0.12 3.27 4.71
CA TYR A 75 0.31 4.28 3.68
C TYR A 75 -0.57 3.96 2.48
N GLY A 76 -1.39 4.92 2.06
CA GLY A 76 -2.03 4.86 0.76
C GLY A 76 -1.06 5.35 -0.31
N VAL A 77 -1.14 4.80 -1.51
CA VAL A 77 -0.24 5.12 -2.62
C VAL A 77 -1.04 5.37 -3.88
N SER A 78 -0.85 6.53 -4.50
CA SER A 78 -1.33 6.81 -5.85
C SER A 78 -0.35 7.69 -6.60
N ARG A 79 -0.66 7.96 -7.87
CA ARG A 79 0.16 8.83 -8.73
C ARG A 79 -0.16 10.31 -8.56
N ASP A 80 -1.08 10.65 -7.67
CA ASP A 80 -1.43 12.04 -7.37
C ASP A 80 -0.26 12.77 -6.69
N SER A 81 -0.27 14.10 -6.80
CA SER A 81 0.76 14.94 -6.18
C SER A 81 0.60 15.02 -4.67
N ILE A 82 1.65 15.45 -3.98
CA ILE A 82 1.58 15.75 -2.53
C ILE A 82 0.51 16.80 -2.25
N ALA A 83 0.40 17.83 -3.08
CA ALA A 83 -0.63 18.87 -2.90
C ALA A 83 -2.05 18.28 -2.96
N SER A 84 -2.30 17.37 -3.91
CA SER A 84 -3.57 16.64 -4.01
C SER A 84 -3.81 15.79 -2.77
N HIS A 85 -2.83 15.02 -2.34
CA HIS A 85 -2.91 14.18 -1.15
C HIS A 85 -3.21 14.98 0.12
N GLU A 86 -2.56 16.13 0.31
CA GLU A 86 -2.81 16.98 1.47
C GLU A 86 -4.26 17.50 1.50
N LYS A 87 -4.80 17.87 0.36
CA LYS A 87 -6.21 18.28 0.24
C LYS A 87 -7.16 17.13 0.56
N PHE A 88 -6.84 15.92 0.06
CA PHE A 88 -7.63 14.72 0.27
C PHE A 88 -7.69 14.36 1.75
N ILE A 89 -6.54 14.33 2.42
CA ILE A 89 -6.44 14.07 3.86
C ILE A 89 -7.26 15.09 4.65
N LYS A 90 -7.10 16.37 4.34
CA LYS A 90 -7.81 17.44 5.05
C LYS A 90 -9.32 17.35 4.87
N LYS A 91 -9.77 17.06 3.64
CA LYS A 91 -11.19 16.98 3.31
C LYS A 91 -11.91 15.89 4.10
N PHE A 92 -11.28 14.75 4.30
CA PHE A 92 -11.88 13.58 4.94
C PHE A 92 -11.34 13.27 6.34
N ASN A 93 -10.49 14.13 6.89
CA ASN A 93 -9.90 13.99 8.22
C ASN A 93 -9.16 12.65 8.40
N TYR A 94 -8.37 12.27 7.41
CA TYR A 94 -7.56 11.04 7.49
C TYR A 94 -6.45 11.18 8.52
N THR A 95 -6.20 10.10 9.27
CA THR A 95 -5.06 9.99 10.20
C THR A 95 -3.91 9.19 9.61
N ILE A 96 -4.10 8.58 8.46
CA ILE A 96 -3.07 7.88 7.71
C ILE A 96 -2.36 8.86 6.77
N ASP A 97 -1.13 8.52 6.37
CA ASP A 97 -0.40 9.30 5.39
C ASP A 97 -0.49 8.67 4.00
N LEU A 98 -0.27 9.49 2.98
CA LEU A 98 -0.34 9.08 1.58
C LEU A 98 1.00 9.33 0.90
N ILE A 99 1.47 8.33 0.16
CA ILE A 99 2.69 8.40 -0.65
C ILE A 99 2.33 8.90 -2.05
N SER A 100 3.10 9.87 -2.54
CA SER A 100 2.96 10.38 -3.90
C SER A 100 3.95 9.65 -4.81
N ASP A 101 3.44 8.83 -5.73
CA ASP A 101 4.23 8.03 -6.66
C ASP A 101 4.10 8.58 -8.09
N GLU A 102 4.37 9.89 -8.27
CA GLU A 102 4.18 10.57 -9.54
C GLU A 102 5.04 9.97 -10.67
N ASP A 103 6.23 9.48 -10.35
CA ASP A 103 7.13 8.83 -11.33
C ASP A 103 6.81 7.35 -11.56
N GLU A 104 5.80 6.81 -10.88
CA GLU A 104 5.34 5.43 -11.01
C GLU A 104 6.35 4.36 -10.56
N SER A 105 7.45 4.75 -9.92
CA SER A 105 8.50 3.81 -9.53
C SER A 105 7.99 2.74 -8.56
N LEU A 106 7.19 3.12 -7.57
CA LEU A 106 6.62 2.19 -6.61
C LEU A 106 5.52 1.33 -7.26
N CYS A 107 4.66 1.95 -8.07
CA CYS A 107 3.62 1.21 -8.82
C CYS A 107 4.23 0.15 -9.73
N LYS A 108 5.35 0.44 -10.37
CA LYS A 108 6.06 -0.51 -11.23
C LYS A 108 6.72 -1.63 -10.42
N GLN A 109 7.34 -1.28 -9.29
CA GLN A 109 7.96 -2.29 -8.41
C GLN A 109 6.93 -3.32 -7.93
N PHE A 110 5.72 -2.87 -7.57
CA PHE A 110 4.67 -3.74 -7.07
C PHE A 110 3.74 -4.28 -8.16
N ASP A 111 3.99 -3.95 -9.42
CA ASP A 111 3.24 -4.45 -10.58
C ASP A 111 1.73 -4.21 -10.49
N VAL A 112 1.34 -2.99 -10.11
CA VAL A 112 -0.08 -2.62 -9.95
C VAL A 112 -0.63 -1.82 -11.14
N LEU A 113 0.20 -1.51 -12.14
CA LEU A 113 -0.24 -0.78 -13.34
C LEU A 113 -0.72 -1.77 -14.39
N LYS A 114 -1.96 -1.61 -14.83
CA LYS A 114 -2.60 -2.50 -15.81
C LYS A 114 -3.35 -1.67 -16.85
N LEU A 115 -3.49 -2.26 -18.04
CA LEU A 115 -4.31 -1.67 -19.09
C LEU A 115 -5.79 -1.74 -18.67
N LYS A 116 -6.46 -0.60 -18.67
CA LYS A 116 -7.88 -0.49 -18.36
C LYS A 116 -8.62 0.10 -19.55
N LYS A 117 -9.85 -0.39 -19.80
CA LYS A 117 -10.76 0.19 -20.78
C LYS A 117 -11.87 0.95 -20.06
N MET A 118 -12.07 2.21 -20.46
CA MET A 118 -13.14 3.05 -19.93
C MET A 118 -13.71 3.90 -21.06
N TYR A 119 -15.02 3.82 -21.28
CA TYR A 119 -15.72 4.56 -22.35
C TYR A 119 -15.09 4.34 -23.73
N GLY A 120 -14.67 3.10 -24.03
CA GLY A 120 -14.06 2.74 -25.31
C GLY A 120 -12.62 3.19 -25.48
N LYS A 121 -12.01 3.82 -24.47
CA LYS A 121 -10.62 4.22 -24.47
C LYS A 121 -9.79 3.33 -23.56
N GLU A 122 -8.55 3.04 -23.97
CA GLU A 122 -7.59 2.29 -23.18
C GLU A 122 -6.65 3.25 -22.47
N HIS A 123 -6.34 2.96 -21.21
CA HIS A 123 -5.34 3.71 -20.43
C HIS A 123 -4.66 2.79 -19.42
N ILE A 124 -3.46 3.16 -18.99
CA ILE A 124 -2.74 2.45 -17.93
C ILE A 124 -3.15 3.06 -16.60
N GLY A 125 -3.72 2.25 -15.73
CA GLY A 125 -4.19 2.70 -14.42
C GLY A 125 -3.75 1.75 -13.30
N ILE A 126 -3.86 2.24 -12.07
CA ILE A 126 -3.59 1.43 -10.87
C ILE A 126 -4.76 0.48 -10.66
N VAL A 127 -4.46 -0.81 -10.54
CA VAL A 127 -5.40 -1.81 -10.03
C VAL A 127 -5.31 -1.77 -8.51
N ARG A 128 -6.43 -1.55 -7.85
CA ARG A 128 -6.49 -1.47 -6.38
C ARG A 128 -5.90 -2.72 -5.76
N SER A 129 -4.83 -2.56 -4.99
CA SER A 129 -4.04 -3.65 -4.44
C SER A 129 -3.51 -3.27 -3.07
N THR A 130 -3.37 -4.24 -2.16
CA THR A 130 -2.82 -4.00 -0.83
C THR A 130 -1.71 -5.02 -0.55
N PHE A 131 -0.64 -4.54 0.07
CA PHE A 131 0.51 -5.37 0.44
C PHE A 131 0.83 -5.15 1.92
N VAL A 132 1.13 -6.23 2.63
CA VAL A 132 1.72 -6.14 3.97
C VAL A 132 3.18 -6.51 3.86
N ILE A 133 4.06 -5.60 4.29
CA ILE A 133 5.51 -5.74 4.20
C ILE A 133 6.06 -5.79 5.61
N GLY A 134 6.77 -6.89 5.95
CA GLY A 134 7.39 -7.05 7.25
C GLY A 134 8.66 -6.19 7.41
N PRO A 135 9.18 -6.11 8.64
CA PRO A 135 10.37 -5.29 8.94
C PRO A 135 11.62 -5.68 8.13
N ASP A 136 11.73 -6.94 7.72
CA ASP A 136 12.84 -7.45 6.92
C ASP A 136 12.65 -7.24 5.42
N GLY A 137 11.54 -6.62 5.00
CA GLY A 137 11.23 -6.41 3.60
C GLY A 137 10.46 -7.54 2.93
N ASP A 138 10.10 -8.60 3.67
CA ASP A 138 9.27 -9.68 3.13
C ASP A 138 7.86 -9.21 2.85
N ILE A 139 7.31 -9.57 1.68
CA ILE A 139 5.89 -9.37 1.39
C ILE A 139 5.14 -10.52 2.05
N LEU A 140 4.47 -10.22 3.16
CA LEU A 140 3.80 -11.21 4.00
C LEU A 140 2.42 -11.58 3.45
N LYS A 141 1.77 -10.65 2.75
CA LYS A 141 0.44 -10.86 2.17
C LYS A 141 0.20 -9.85 1.06
N GLN A 142 -0.59 -10.27 0.07
CA GLN A 142 -0.97 -9.44 -1.06
C GLN A 142 -2.44 -9.69 -1.40
N TRP A 143 -3.17 -8.61 -1.64
CA TRP A 143 -4.54 -8.65 -2.16
C TRP A 143 -4.57 -7.90 -3.49
N ASP A 144 -5.00 -8.57 -4.55
CA ASP A 144 -5.15 -7.99 -5.88
C ASP A 144 -6.62 -7.71 -6.19
N LYS A 145 -6.90 -6.75 -7.06
CA LYS A 145 -8.26 -6.41 -7.48
C LYS A 145 -9.19 -6.20 -6.29
N VAL A 146 -8.76 -5.39 -5.35
CA VAL A 146 -9.45 -5.19 -4.07
C VAL A 146 -10.84 -4.60 -4.28
N LYS A 147 -11.83 -5.18 -3.60
CA LYS A 147 -13.13 -4.57 -3.36
C LYS A 147 -13.09 -3.91 -1.99
N VAL A 148 -13.47 -2.65 -1.92
CA VAL A 148 -13.28 -1.81 -0.73
C VAL A 148 -14.07 -2.30 0.48
N ASP A 149 -15.28 -2.83 0.25
CA ASP A 149 -16.18 -3.25 1.34
C ASP A 149 -15.54 -4.35 2.19
N GLY A 150 -15.34 -4.05 3.47
CA GLY A 150 -14.74 -4.98 4.44
C GLY A 150 -13.25 -5.23 4.28
N HIS A 151 -12.59 -4.57 3.32
CA HIS A 151 -11.18 -4.84 3.02
C HIS A 151 -10.24 -4.42 4.15
N ALA A 152 -10.41 -3.22 4.70
CA ALA A 152 -9.53 -2.74 5.77
C ALA A 152 -9.60 -3.64 7.01
N GLU A 153 -10.78 -4.14 7.35
CA GLU A 153 -10.97 -5.11 8.42
C GLU A 153 -10.27 -6.43 8.12
N GLU A 154 -10.34 -6.89 6.88
CA GLU A 154 -9.64 -8.12 6.45
C GLU A 154 -8.12 -7.98 6.62
N VAL A 155 -7.57 -6.84 6.22
CA VAL A 155 -6.14 -6.55 6.39
C VAL A 155 -5.77 -6.50 7.87
N LEU A 156 -6.57 -5.84 8.70
CA LEU A 156 -6.33 -5.78 10.14
C LEU A 156 -6.35 -7.18 10.76
N ASN A 157 -7.30 -8.02 10.37
CA ASN A 157 -7.36 -9.40 10.87
C ASN A 157 -6.09 -10.19 10.53
N PHE A 158 -5.56 -10.01 9.32
CA PHE A 158 -4.28 -10.61 8.95
C PHE A 158 -3.14 -10.11 9.84
N ILE A 159 -3.06 -8.80 10.07
CA ILE A 159 -2.03 -8.18 10.93
C ILE A 159 -2.08 -8.76 12.35
N LYS A 160 -3.27 -8.98 12.91
CA LYS A 160 -3.42 -9.53 14.26
C LYS A 160 -2.96 -10.98 14.38
N GLU A 161 -2.89 -11.70 13.27
CA GLU A 161 -2.53 -13.11 13.24
C GLU A 161 -1.02 -13.37 13.03
N ILE A 162 -0.25 -12.36 12.69
CA ILE A 162 1.18 -12.50 12.42
C ILE A 162 2.05 -12.14 13.63
#